data_19353e615413f18925474118a44fd5f2
#
_entry.id   19353e615413f18925474118a44fd5f2
#
_cell.length_a   1.000
_cell.length_b   1.000
_cell.length_c   1.000
_cell.angle_alpha   90.00
_cell.angle_beta   90.00
_cell.angle_gamma   90.00
#
_symmetry.space_group_name_H-M   'P 1'
#
loop_
_entity.id
_entity.type
_entity.pdbx_description
1 polymer ?
#
loop_
_entity_poly.entity_id
_entity_poly.type
_entity_poly.pdbx_seq_one_letter_code
_entity_poly.pdbx_strand_id
1 'polypeptide(L)'
;MTVNIIEHFASLKDPRIERKKLHALMDIIVLVICGVISGAEGWEAIEEFGHEKLDWLRQFIPLKNGIPSHDCIAYVISRLSVKGFQECFRSWTQSVAEQMGGQVISIDGKTARGSRDRSQNRSALHTVSAWANDNRLVLGIEPLRKSPMKSPQFPNYWPY
;
A
#
# COMPACT_ATOMS: atom_id res chain seq x y z
N MET A 1 -5.73 16.54 14.57
CA MET A 1 -4.36 16.00 14.43
C MET A 1 -4.20 15.55 12.99
N THR A 2 -3.16 15.96 12.31
CA THR A 2 -2.92 15.56 10.91
C THR A 2 -2.34 14.15 10.91
N VAL A 3 -2.98 13.18 10.25
CA VAL A 3 -2.40 11.84 10.09
C VAL A 3 -1.16 11.92 9.23
N ASN A 4 0.00 11.69 9.83
CA ASN A 4 1.28 11.78 9.15
C ASN A 4 1.67 10.40 8.58
N ILE A 5 1.51 10.19 7.28
CA ILE A 5 1.90 8.96 6.60
C ILE A 5 3.37 8.59 6.88
N ILE A 6 4.25 9.58 7.03
CA ILE A 6 5.69 9.37 7.26
C ILE A 6 5.94 8.59 8.56
N GLU A 7 5.20 8.91 9.63
CA GLU A 7 5.34 8.23 10.92
C GLU A 7 4.95 6.75 10.85
N HIS A 8 3.88 6.43 10.11
CA HIS A 8 3.43 5.04 9.93
C HIS A 8 4.41 4.18 9.12
N PHE A 9 5.13 4.79 8.19
CA PHE A 9 6.09 4.09 7.33
C PHE A 9 7.55 4.17 7.84
N ALA A 10 7.80 4.85 8.96
CA ALA A 10 9.16 5.03 9.50
C ALA A 10 9.88 3.71 9.85
N SER A 11 9.12 2.66 10.17
CA SER A 11 9.66 1.32 10.48
C SER A 11 10.01 0.49 9.25
N LEU A 12 9.58 0.92 8.04
CA LEU A 12 9.80 0.16 6.82
C LEU A 12 11.26 0.24 6.37
N LYS A 13 11.90 -0.91 6.29
CA LYS A 13 13.32 -1.02 5.93
C LYS A 13 13.54 -0.77 4.44
N ASP A 14 14.50 0.11 4.13
CA ASP A 14 14.95 0.33 2.76
C ASP A 14 15.73 -0.89 2.26
N PRO A 15 15.32 -1.54 1.16
CA PRO A 15 16.00 -2.72 0.63
C PRO A 15 17.32 -2.40 -0.06
N ARG A 16 17.64 -1.11 -0.27
CA ARG A 16 18.85 -0.67 -0.98
C ARG A 16 20.04 -0.52 -0.05
N ILE A 17 21.26 -0.72 -0.59
CA ILE A 17 22.51 -0.35 0.07
C ILE A 17 22.70 1.17 0.03
N GLU A 18 23.37 1.76 1.05
CA GLU A 18 23.50 3.21 1.22
C GLU A 18 23.95 3.96 -0.04
N ARG A 19 24.98 3.48 -0.74
CA ARG A 19 25.51 4.14 -1.95
C ARG A 19 24.53 4.22 -3.13
N LYS A 20 23.35 3.56 -3.05
CA LYS A 20 22.30 3.55 -4.09
C LYS A 20 21.04 4.30 -3.67
N LYS A 21 21.08 5.06 -2.59
CA LYS A 21 19.94 5.80 -2.05
C LYS A 21 19.94 7.28 -2.48
N LEU A 22 19.96 7.55 -3.77
CA LEU A 22 19.87 8.91 -4.27
C LEU A 22 18.54 9.58 -3.82
N HIS A 23 17.43 8.86 -3.97
CA HIS A 23 16.12 9.31 -3.50
C HIS A 23 15.76 8.61 -2.18
N ALA A 24 15.23 9.35 -1.21
CA ALA A 24 14.80 8.78 0.05
C ALA A 24 13.67 7.75 -0.16
N LEU A 25 13.63 6.68 0.66
CA LEU A 25 12.57 5.67 0.56
C LEU A 25 11.19 6.30 0.73
N MET A 26 11.05 7.23 1.67
CA MET A 26 9.77 7.91 1.92
C MET A 26 9.31 8.74 0.74
N ASP A 27 10.22 9.42 0.03
CA ASP A 27 9.88 10.17 -1.18
C ASP A 27 9.27 9.25 -2.24
N ILE A 28 9.87 8.05 -2.42
CA ILE A 28 9.37 7.05 -3.36
C ILE A 28 8.00 6.50 -2.92
N ILE A 29 7.82 6.15 -1.64
CA ILE A 29 6.58 5.58 -1.14
C ILE A 29 5.43 6.57 -1.27
N VAL A 30 5.62 7.81 -0.82
CA VAL A 30 4.58 8.85 -0.90
C VAL A 30 4.23 9.17 -2.35
N LEU A 31 5.24 9.29 -3.23
CA LEU A 31 5.03 9.48 -4.66
C LEU A 31 4.17 8.36 -5.26
N VAL A 32 4.50 7.09 -4.98
CA VAL A 32 3.75 5.93 -5.48
C VAL A 32 2.32 5.93 -4.96
N ILE A 33 2.12 6.15 -3.66
CA ILE A 33 0.77 6.18 -3.07
C ILE A 33 -0.06 7.29 -3.68
N CYS A 34 0.48 8.52 -3.79
CA CYS A 34 -0.22 9.66 -4.40
C CYS A 34 -0.53 9.41 -5.88
N GLY A 35 0.42 8.88 -6.65
CA GLY A 35 0.22 8.55 -8.05
C GLY A 35 -0.89 7.53 -8.26
N VAL A 36 -0.86 6.42 -7.51
CA VAL A 36 -1.88 5.36 -7.60
C VAL A 36 -3.26 5.88 -7.19
N ILE A 37 -3.37 6.66 -6.12
CA ILE A 37 -4.65 7.27 -5.69
C ILE A 37 -5.17 8.24 -6.76
N SER A 38 -4.27 8.91 -7.48
CA SER A 38 -4.61 9.83 -8.58
C SER A 38 -4.91 9.11 -9.90
N GLY A 39 -4.84 7.77 -9.96
CA GLY A 39 -5.19 6.98 -11.12
C GLY A 39 -4.02 6.65 -12.06
N ALA A 40 -2.77 6.83 -11.60
CA ALA A 40 -1.62 6.42 -12.40
C ALA A 40 -1.56 4.89 -12.51
N GLU A 41 -1.49 4.40 -13.75
CA GLU A 41 -1.41 2.97 -14.09
C GLU A 41 0.00 2.65 -14.63
N GLY A 42 0.88 2.14 -13.77
CA GLY A 42 2.25 1.78 -14.12
C GLY A 42 3.29 2.78 -13.65
N TRP A 43 4.56 2.36 -13.75
CA TRP A 43 5.68 3.11 -13.17
C TRP A 43 5.97 4.40 -13.92
N GLU A 44 5.81 4.39 -15.24
CA GLU A 44 5.98 5.55 -16.12
C GLU A 44 4.95 6.64 -15.80
N ALA A 45 3.68 6.24 -15.60
CA ALA A 45 2.61 7.18 -15.25
C ALA A 45 2.82 7.77 -13.84
N ILE A 46 3.42 7.03 -12.91
CA ILE A 46 3.79 7.54 -11.58
C ILE A 46 4.94 8.54 -11.67
N GLU A 47 5.95 8.28 -12.51
CA GLU A 47 7.03 9.23 -12.78
C GLU A 47 6.48 10.53 -13.40
N GLU A 48 5.62 10.43 -14.41
CA GLU A 48 4.97 11.57 -15.07
C GLU A 48 4.13 12.39 -14.07
N PHE A 49 3.27 11.71 -13.28
CA PHE A 49 2.54 12.34 -12.18
C PHE A 49 3.47 13.11 -11.23
N GLY A 50 4.61 12.51 -10.88
CA GLY A 50 5.60 13.14 -10.02
C GLY A 50 6.14 14.44 -10.62
N HIS A 51 6.47 14.44 -11.91
CA HIS A 51 6.95 15.63 -12.60
C HIS A 51 5.89 16.73 -12.68
N GLU A 52 4.65 16.37 -13.00
CA GLU A 52 3.51 17.32 -13.06
C GLU A 52 3.15 17.92 -11.70
N LYS A 53 3.29 17.14 -10.63
CA LYS A 53 2.87 17.51 -9.26
C LYS A 53 4.04 17.81 -8.32
N LEU A 54 5.25 18.04 -8.85
CA LEU A 54 6.48 18.20 -8.07
C LEU A 54 6.33 19.25 -6.95
N ASP A 55 5.84 20.44 -7.28
CA ASP A 55 5.71 21.52 -6.31
C ASP A 55 4.65 21.24 -5.24
N TRP A 56 3.60 20.51 -5.59
CA TRP A 56 2.59 20.05 -4.65
C TRP A 56 3.16 18.96 -3.73
N LEU A 57 3.87 17.97 -4.26
CA LEU A 57 4.50 16.90 -3.49
C LEU A 57 5.54 17.45 -2.50
N ARG A 58 6.26 18.50 -2.87
CA ARG A 58 7.25 19.15 -2.00
C ARG A 58 6.66 19.81 -0.75
N GLN A 59 5.36 19.98 -0.67
CA GLN A 59 4.68 20.41 0.55
C GLN A 59 4.68 19.32 1.63
N PHE A 60 4.87 18.06 1.27
CA PHE A 60 4.77 16.90 2.16
C PHE A 60 6.09 16.13 2.30
N ILE A 61 6.88 16.07 1.24
CA ILE A 61 8.15 15.32 1.15
C ILE A 61 9.24 16.18 0.49
N PRO A 62 10.51 16.01 0.91
CA PRO A 62 11.59 16.92 0.47
C PRO A 62 11.89 16.84 -1.02
N LEU A 63 11.86 15.67 -1.65
CA LEU A 63 12.25 15.43 -3.05
C LEU A 63 13.54 16.17 -3.44
N LYS A 64 14.57 16.05 -2.60
CA LYS A 64 15.84 16.81 -2.73
C LYS A 64 16.52 16.62 -4.08
N ASN A 65 16.41 15.41 -4.65
CA ASN A 65 17.02 15.05 -5.92
C ASN A 65 15.98 14.97 -7.06
N GLY A 66 14.83 15.62 -6.91
CA GLY A 66 13.74 15.56 -7.89
C GLY A 66 12.98 14.25 -7.87
N ILE A 67 12.33 13.93 -8.97
CA ILE A 67 11.51 12.72 -9.11
C ILE A 67 12.41 11.53 -9.50
N PRO A 68 12.26 10.38 -8.84
CA PRO A 68 12.93 9.14 -9.24
C PRO A 68 12.38 8.63 -10.57
N SER A 69 13.24 8.06 -11.41
CA SER A 69 12.79 7.42 -12.66
C SER A 69 11.87 6.21 -12.39
N HIS A 70 11.06 5.87 -13.37
CA HIS A 70 10.18 4.69 -13.31
C HIS A 70 10.95 3.40 -12.99
N ASP A 71 12.17 3.23 -13.53
CA ASP A 71 13.04 2.09 -13.21
C ASP A 71 13.48 2.09 -11.74
N CYS A 72 13.80 3.25 -11.19
CA CYS A 72 14.14 3.39 -9.77
C CYS A 72 12.94 3.05 -8.88
N ILE A 73 11.76 3.54 -9.22
CA ILE A 73 10.52 3.24 -8.51
C ILE A 73 10.24 1.74 -8.53
N ALA A 74 10.23 1.13 -9.73
CA ALA A 74 9.99 -0.30 -9.91
C ALA A 74 11.01 -1.16 -9.14
N TYR A 75 12.28 -0.80 -9.20
CA TYR A 75 13.36 -1.49 -8.50
C TYR A 75 13.18 -1.49 -7.00
N VAL A 76 12.82 -0.34 -6.42
CA VAL A 76 12.63 -0.21 -4.96
C VAL A 76 11.39 -0.95 -4.51
N ILE A 77 10.25 -0.71 -5.15
CA ILE A 77 8.97 -1.28 -4.75
C ILE A 77 8.98 -2.81 -4.87
N SER A 78 9.59 -3.36 -5.94
CA SER A 78 9.67 -4.82 -6.11
C SER A 78 10.50 -5.55 -5.04
N ARG A 79 11.34 -4.83 -4.28
CA ARG A 79 12.23 -5.37 -3.24
C ARG A 79 11.77 -5.07 -1.82
N LEU A 80 10.73 -4.26 -1.66
CA LEU A 80 10.17 -4.00 -0.34
C LEU A 80 9.61 -5.28 0.30
N SER A 81 9.69 -5.34 1.61
CA SER A 81 8.95 -6.35 2.36
C SER A 81 7.46 -6.14 2.19
N VAL A 82 6.78 -7.05 1.48
CA VAL A 82 5.33 -6.98 1.28
C VAL A 82 4.60 -6.93 2.62
N LYS A 83 4.99 -7.78 3.57
CA LYS A 83 4.41 -7.80 4.92
C LYS A 83 4.63 -6.47 5.64
N GLY A 84 5.87 -5.96 5.64
CA GLY A 84 6.18 -4.67 6.28
C GLY A 84 5.41 -3.51 5.67
N PHE A 85 5.30 -3.46 4.33
CA PHE A 85 4.51 -2.43 3.66
C PHE A 85 3.02 -2.52 4.03
N GLN A 86 2.44 -3.72 4.04
CA GLN A 86 1.03 -3.94 4.41
C GLN A 86 0.75 -3.52 5.85
N GLU A 87 1.65 -3.81 6.80
CA GLU A 87 1.51 -3.40 8.19
C GLU A 87 1.53 -1.87 8.34
N CYS A 88 2.48 -1.19 7.68
CA CYS A 88 2.55 0.27 7.66
C CYS A 88 1.31 0.90 7.03
N PHE A 89 0.89 0.38 5.87
CA PHE A 89 -0.28 0.88 5.15
C PHE A 89 -1.57 0.70 5.95
N ARG A 90 -1.74 -0.45 6.60
CA ARG A 90 -2.89 -0.72 7.48
C ARG A 90 -2.91 0.26 8.66
N SER A 91 -1.79 0.44 9.33
CA SER A 91 -1.67 1.38 10.44
C SER A 91 -2.05 2.80 10.02
N TRP A 92 -1.58 3.25 8.86
CA TRP A 92 -1.91 4.55 8.32
C TRP A 92 -3.41 4.69 7.98
N THR A 93 -3.99 3.73 7.25
CA THR A 93 -5.41 3.77 6.86
C THR A 93 -6.34 3.69 8.06
N GLN A 94 -5.99 2.93 9.11
CA GLN A 94 -6.74 2.91 10.38
C GLN A 94 -6.76 4.29 11.04
N SER A 95 -5.60 4.94 11.16
CA SER A 95 -5.53 6.30 11.72
C SER A 95 -6.35 7.31 10.92
N VAL A 96 -6.37 7.18 9.58
CA VAL A 96 -7.24 8.02 8.73
C VAL A 96 -8.72 7.75 9.02
N ALA A 97 -9.13 6.48 9.11
CA ALA A 97 -10.50 6.10 9.38
C ALA A 97 -10.99 6.56 10.76
N GLU A 98 -10.16 6.45 11.81
CA GLU A 98 -10.46 6.93 13.16
C GLU A 98 -10.70 8.44 13.21
N GLN A 99 -9.93 9.23 12.45
CA GLN A 99 -10.13 10.68 12.37
C GLN A 99 -11.43 11.08 11.67
N MET A 100 -11.96 10.22 10.81
CA MET A 100 -13.17 10.50 10.05
C MET A 100 -14.47 10.04 10.73
N GLY A 101 -14.41 9.62 12.00
CA GLY A 101 -15.59 9.46 12.85
C GLY A 101 -16.36 8.15 12.71
N GLY A 102 -15.72 7.09 12.27
CA GLY A 102 -16.33 5.75 12.18
C GLY A 102 -17.18 5.56 10.92
N GLN A 103 -17.06 4.42 10.25
CA GLN A 103 -17.66 4.23 8.94
C GLN A 103 -18.17 2.83 8.68
N VAL A 104 -19.10 2.73 7.71
CA VAL A 104 -19.57 1.45 7.18
C VAL A 104 -18.41 0.75 6.46
N ILE A 105 -18.02 -0.42 6.96
CA ILE A 105 -16.98 -1.25 6.37
C ILE A 105 -17.64 -2.33 5.52
N SER A 106 -17.40 -2.29 4.22
CA SER A 106 -17.79 -3.36 3.31
C SER A 106 -16.66 -4.39 3.20
N ILE A 107 -17.02 -5.66 3.25
CA ILE A 107 -16.08 -6.77 3.13
C ILE A 107 -16.30 -7.44 1.78
N ASP A 108 -15.28 -7.46 0.94
CA ASP A 108 -15.30 -8.13 -0.36
C ASP A 108 -14.29 -9.28 -0.39
N GLY A 109 -14.74 -10.44 -0.86
CA GLY A 109 -13.90 -11.62 -1.03
C GLY A 109 -13.66 -11.91 -2.51
N LYS A 110 -12.40 -11.85 -2.95
CA LYS A 110 -12.02 -12.17 -4.33
C LYS A 110 -11.09 -13.37 -4.41
N THR A 111 -11.33 -14.20 -5.44
CA THR A 111 -10.40 -15.26 -5.83
C THR A 111 -9.51 -14.76 -6.96
N ALA A 112 -8.21 -14.71 -6.75
CA ALA A 112 -7.27 -14.32 -7.79
C ALA A 112 -7.27 -15.39 -8.89
N ARG A 113 -7.80 -15.02 -10.08
CA ARG A 113 -7.82 -15.91 -11.25
C ARG A 113 -6.38 -16.17 -11.69
N GLY A 114 -6.06 -17.44 -12.03
CA GLY A 114 -4.72 -17.84 -12.47
C GLY A 114 -3.69 -18.04 -11.34
N SER A 115 -4.05 -17.81 -10.07
CA SER A 115 -3.13 -18.03 -8.93
C SER A 115 -3.01 -19.50 -8.50
N ARG A 116 -3.74 -20.42 -9.16
CA ARG A 116 -3.65 -21.85 -8.91
C ARG A 116 -2.43 -22.45 -9.60
N ASP A 117 -1.49 -22.95 -8.83
CA ASP A 117 -0.34 -23.70 -9.36
C ASP A 117 -0.55 -25.20 -9.09
N ARG A 118 -0.87 -25.95 -10.18
CA ARG A 118 -1.09 -27.39 -10.10
C ARG A 118 0.22 -28.15 -9.89
N SER A 119 1.34 -27.62 -10.35
CA SER A 119 2.65 -28.28 -10.28
C SER A 119 3.18 -28.29 -8.84
N GLN A 120 2.85 -27.26 -8.04
CA GLN A 120 3.24 -27.14 -6.64
C GLN A 120 2.09 -27.42 -5.66
N ASN A 121 0.98 -27.99 -6.13
CA ASN A 121 -0.24 -28.26 -5.34
C ASN A 121 -0.76 -27.04 -4.57
N ARG A 122 -0.56 -25.84 -5.13
CA ARG A 122 -1.03 -24.57 -4.53
C ARG A 122 -2.47 -24.30 -4.97
N SER A 123 -3.33 -24.07 -3.99
CA SER A 123 -4.71 -23.63 -4.21
C SER A 123 -4.74 -22.21 -4.74
N ALA A 124 -5.84 -21.85 -5.43
CA ALA A 124 -6.09 -20.46 -5.79
C ALA A 124 -6.04 -19.56 -4.55
N LEU A 125 -5.43 -18.40 -4.70
CA LEU A 125 -5.34 -17.40 -3.66
C LEU A 125 -6.71 -16.72 -3.51
N HIS A 126 -7.29 -16.83 -2.31
CA HIS A 126 -8.47 -16.07 -1.93
C HIS A 126 -8.01 -14.88 -1.10
N THR A 127 -8.48 -13.71 -1.43
CA THR A 127 -8.21 -12.49 -0.67
C THR A 127 -9.53 -11.93 -0.15
N VAL A 128 -9.52 -11.48 1.10
CA VAL A 128 -10.61 -10.69 1.68
C VAL A 128 -10.09 -9.30 1.88
N SER A 129 -10.79 -8.32 1.33
CA SER A 129 -10.50 -6.90 1.52
C SER A 129 -11.61 -6.23 2.29
N ALA A 130 -11.24 -5.41 3.26
CA ALA A 130 -12.14 -4.54 3.98
C ALA A 130 -12.07 -3.14 3.37
N TRP A 131 -13.22 -2.58 3.05
CA TRP A 131 -13.37 -1.33 2.33
C TRP A 131 -14.22 -0.35 3.14
N ALA A 132 -13.68 0.84 3.41
CA ALA A 132 -14.44 1.93 4.01
C ALA A 132 -15.23 2.67 2.92
N ASN A 133 -16.55 2.51 2.90
CA ASN A 133 -17.40 2.98 1.80
C ASN A 133 -17.36 4.50 1.61
N ASP A 134 -17.45 5.25 2.70
CA ASP A 134 -17.57 6.71 2.63
C ASP A 134 -16.28 7.38 2.16
N ASN A 135 -15.12 6.79 2.48
CA ASN A 135 -13.81 7.35 2.13
C ASN A 135 -13.13 6.64 0.96
N ARG A 136 -13.75 5.58 0.42
CA ARG A 136 -13.18 4.76 -0.66
C ARG A 136 -11.78 4.20 -0.32
N LEU A 137 -11.54 3.87 0.95
CA LEU A 137 -10.26 3.36 1.43
C LEU A 137 -10.30 1.85 1.66
N VAL A 138 -9.25 1.16 1.22
CA VAL A 138 -9.02 -0.25 1.57
C VAL A 138 -8.34 -0.30 2.93
N LEU A 139 -9.05 -0.82 3.93
CA LEU A 139 -8.56 -0.90 5.31
C LEU A 139 -7.63 -2.10 5.55
N GLY A 140 -7.75 -3.14 4.73
CA GLY A 140 -6.89 -4.31 4.82
C GLY A 140 -7.22 -5.34 3.75
N ILE A 141 -6.23 -6.16 3.42
CA ILE A 141 -6.35 -7.32 2.54
C ILE A 141 -5.70 -8.50 3.25
N GLU A 142 -6.48 -9.57 3.49
CA GLU A 142 -5.97 -10.81 4.08
C GLU A 142 -6.02 -11.94 3.05
N PRO A 143 -4.89 -12.61 2.78
CA PRO A 143 -4.89 -13.83 1.99
C PRO A 143 -5.44 -14.98 2.82
N LEU A 144 -6.57 -15.56 2.41
CA LEU A 144 -7.12 -16.77 3.02
C LEU A 144 -6.43 -17.99 2.43
N ARG A 145 -5.66 -18.71 3.24
CA ARG A 145 -5.26 -20.08 2.94
C ARG A 145 -6.43 -21.00 3.28
N LYS A 146 -6.74 -21.95 2.40
CA LYS A 146 -7.87 -22.87 2.56
C LYS A 146 -7.97 -23.44 3.98
N SER A 147 -9.08 -23.13 4.63
CA SER A 147 -9.74 -24.02 5.56
C SER A 147 -11.15 -24.29 5.00
N PRO A 148 -11.73 -25.51 5.16
CA PRO A 148 -13.08 -25.78 4.69
C PRO A 148 -14.05 -24.82 5.40
N MET A 149 -14.97 -24.26 4.64
CA MET A 149 -16.03 -23.32 5.02
C MET A 149 -16.40 -23.35 6.52
N LYS A 150 -15.71 -22.59 7.30
CA LYS A 150 -16.21 -21.97 8.52
C LYS A 150 -16.16 -20.47 8.26
N SER A 151 -17.22 -19.78 8.65
CA SER A 151 -17.32 -18.31 8.56
C SER A 151 -15.97 -17.67 8.89
N PRO A 152 -15.52 -16.65 8.13
CA PRO A 152 -14.23 -16.00 8.38
C PRO A 152 -14.19 -15.54 9.84
N GLN A 153 -13.29 -16.14 10.62
CA GLN A 153 -12.96 -15.58 11.93
C GLN A 153 -12.03 -14.40 11.65
N PHE A 154 -12.57 -13.20 11.71
CA PHE A 154 -11.78 -11.98 11.64
C PHE A 154 -10.88 -11.91 12.87
N PRO A 155 -9.61 -11.52 12.71
CA PRO A 155 -8.76 -11.24 13.87
C PRO A 155 -9.45 -10.22 14.78
N ASN A 156 -9.35 -10.40 16.09
CA ASN A 156 -9.94 -9.54 17.13
C ASN A 156 -9.41 -8.07 17.11
N TYR A 157 -8.80 -7.64 16.02
CA TYR A 157 -8.19 -6.32 15.84
C TYR A 157 -9.07 -5.30 15.14
N TRP A 158 -10.32 -5.70 14.78
CA TRP A 158 -11.28 -4.78 14.19
C TRP A 158 -12.22 -4.28 15.29
N PRO A 159 -12.02 -3.08 15.86
CA PRO A 159 -13.04 -2.44 16.66
C PRO A 159 -14.21 -2.08 15.75
N TYR A 160 -15.41 -2.41 16.18
CA TYR A 160 -16.67 -2.07 15.54
C TYR A 160 -16.88 -0.56 15.48
#